data_f952df2ae655c1db916049d316f2dc8c
#
_entry.id   f952df2ae655c1db916049d316f2dc8c
#
_cell.length_a   1.000
_cell.length_b   1.000
_cell.length_c   1.000
_cell.angle_alpha   90.00
_cell.angle_beta   90.00
_cell.angle_gamma   90.00
#
_symmetry.space_group_name_H-M   'P 1'
#
loop_
_entity.id
_entity.type
_entity.pdbx_description
1 polymer ?
#
loop_
_entity_poly.entity_id
_entity_poly.type
_entity_poly.pdbx_seq_one_letter_code
_entity_poly.pdbx_strand_id
1 'polypeptide(L)'
;MKMRKATITLCALALAATLAGCFGSKASTSTGKGGEVTGVSGKAFTEPAPYGMTRIDRGFLHMGLEEDSLWGTKTPVKDISVDGFWMDETEVTNSEYKQFVYWVRDSIIRTRLADPSYGGDESYMITEDKNGDPVTPHLNWKKALPRKPNEDELRAIESVYTTNPVTGEKLLDYRQLNYRYEVYDYTTAALRRNRLNAEERNLNTDITVDPNEEVMISKDTAYVDDEGRIVRQTIDRPLSGPWDFLNTYIVNVYPDTTCWVNDFPNSDNEVYLRNYFSNPAYNDYPVVGVSWEQATAFCAWRTDYLLKGLGPEARYVQRYRLPTEAEWEYAARGKSGTEFPWNDPGVASGNGCFFANFKPDRGNYTKDGNLITSKVGIYSANTNGLYDMAGNVAEWTSTVYTDAGVDAMNDLNPQLDYKAAKEDPYRLKKKSVRGGSWKDPESFIRSAWRTWEYQNQPRAYIGFRCVRSLASTSSAKSKKAKKK
;
A
#
# COMPACT_ATOMS: atom_id res chain seq x y z
N MET A 1 51.77 24.13 -39.42
CA MET A 1 51.88 23.07 -38.40
C MET A 1 51.66 23.57 -36.97
N LYS A 2 51.12 24.78 -36.74
CA LYS A 2 50.83 25.33 -35.39
C LYS A 2 49.35 25.32 -34.99
N MET A 3 48.41 25.11 -35.93
CA MET A 3 46.97 25.09 -35.61
C MET A 3 46.40 23.74 -35.12
N ARG A 4 47.07 22.61 -35.42
CA ARG A 4 46.60 21.27 -34.94
C ARG A 4 46.89 20.93 -33.48
N LYS A 5 47.84 21.62 -32.85
CA LYS A 5 48.18 21.40 -31.42
C LYS A 5 47.21 22.17 -30.47
N ALA A 6 46.69 23.29 -30.90
CA ALA A 6 45.76 24.07 -30.08
C ALA A 6 44.36 23.41 -29.96
N THR A 7 43.91 22.73 -31.04
CA THR A 7 42.59 22.07 -31.05
C THR A 7 42.57 20.81 -30.19
N ILE A 8 43.66 20.07 -30.11
CA ILE A 8 43.79 18.86 -29.27
C ILE A 8 43.83 19.24 -27.79
N THR A 9 44.49 20.33 -27.44
CA THR A 9 44.56 20.80 -26.06
C THR A 9 43.22 21.35 -25.58
N LEU A 10 42.40 21.99 -26.46
CA LEU A 10 41.07 22.45 -26.11
C LEU A 10 40.06 21.32 -25.92
N CYS A 11 40.17 20.25 -26.74
CA CYS A 11 39.31 19.06 -26.57
C CYS A 11 39.65 18.27 -25.29
N ALA A 12 40.94 18.21 -24.90
CA ALA A 12 41.37 17.56 -23.67
C ALA A 12 40.89 18.33 -22.41
N LEU A 13 40.88 19.66 -22.46
CA LEU A 13 40.34 20.53 -21.39
C LEU A 13 38.83 20.47 -21.32
N ALA A 14 38.12 20.37 -22.45
CA ALA A 14 36.66 20.20 -22.47
C ALA A 14 36.22 18.83 -21.92
N LEU A 15 36.98 17.74 -22.20
CA LEU A 15 36.70 16.42 -21.65
C LEU A 15 36.98 16.34 -20.14
N ALA A 16 37.98 17.06 -19.63
CA ALA A 16 38.27 17.14 -18.21
C ALA A 16 37.21 17.96 -17.44
N ALA A 17 36.61 18.97 -18.08
CA ALA A 17 35.55 19.79 -17.47
C ALA A 17 34.20 19.07 -17.41
N THR A 18 33.87 18.16 -18.35
CA THR A 18 32.64 17.36 -18.33
C THR A 18 32.69 16.20 -17.34
N LEU A 19 33.89 15.70 -16.97
CA LEU A 19 34.06 14.71 -15.90
C LEU A 19 34.03 15.33 -14.50
N ALA A 20 34.27 16.63 -14.35
CA ALA A 20 34.19 17.33 -13.05
C ALA A 20 32.77 17.72 -12.64
N GLY A 21 31.81 17.71 -13.59
CA GLY A 21 30.41 18.12 -13.33
C GLY A 21 29.51 17.05 -12.73
N CYS A 22 29.91 15.76 -12.71
CA CYS A 22 29.10 14.66 -12.21
C CYS A 22 29.43 14.23 -10.75
N PHE A 23 30.40 14.84 -10.09
CA PHE A 23 30.75 14.54 -8.70
C PHE A 23 30.50 15.75 -7.78
N GLY A 24 29.28 16.24 -7.77
CA GLY A 24 28.80 17.27 -6.85
C GLY A 24 28.37 16.76 -5.47
N SER A 25 28.89 15.64 -5.00
CA SER A 25 28.94 15.31 -3.58
C SER A 25 30.41 15.18 -3.18
N LYS A 26 30.84 15.90 -2.17
CA LYS A 26 32.12 15.67 -1.49
C LYS A 26 32.14 14.23 -0.97
N ALA A 27 32.36 13.25 -1.85
CA ALA A 27 32.87 11.96 -1.43
C ALA A 27 34.25 12.27 -0.86
N SER A 28 34.35 12.43 0.46
CA SER A 28 35.62 12.37 1.15
C SER A 28 36.19 10.99 0.88
N THR A 29 37.02 10.86 -0.13
CA THR A 29 37.95 9.73 -0.23
C THR A 29 38.88 9.89 0.94
N SER A 30 38.50 9.31 2.10
CA SER A 30 39.47 9.12 3.17
C SER A 30 40.48 8.14 2.63
N THR A 31 41.65 8.66 2.20
CA THR A 31 42.79 7.83 1.92
C THR A 31 43.10 7.08 3.20
N GLY A 32 42.83 5.77 3.20
CA GLY A 32 43.12 4.91 4.34
C GLY A 32 44.57 5.08 4.74
N LYS A 33 44.88 5.21 6.00
CA LYS A 33 46.23 5.21 6.52
C LYS A 33 46.89 3.88 6.18
N GLY A 34 47.96 3.90 5.43
CA GLY A 34 48.76 2.70 5.12
C GLY A 34 48.18 1.79 4.03
N GLY A 35 47.30 2.26 3.14
CA GLY A 35 46.76 1.46 2.04
C GLY A 35 45.58 0.54 2.45
N GLU A 36 45.12 0.62 3.67
CA GLU A 36 43.98 -0.16 4.16
C GLU A 36 42.65 0.39 3.64
N VAL A 37 41.68 -0.51 3.36
CA VAL A 37 40.29 -0.15 3.00
C VAL A 37 39.54 0.21 4.27
N THR A 38 39.39 1.51 4.53
CA THR A 38 38.76 2.01 5.79
C THR A 38 37.24 2.25 5.64
N GLY A 39 36.65 2.01 4.47
CA GLY A 39 35.26 2.29 4.17
C GLY A 39 34.98 3.76 3.86
N VAL A 40 33.74 4.04 3.47
CA VAL A 40 33.26 5.39 3.17
C VAL A 40 32.64 5.99 4.40
N SER A 41 33.10 7.18 4.83
CA SER A 41 32.47 7.92 5.91
C SER A 41 31.12 8.50 5.47
N GLY A 42 30.08 8.30 6.24
CA GLY A 42 28.74 8.87 5.99
C GLY A 42 27.96 9.03 7.29
N LYS A 43 26.96 9.91 7.28
CA LYS A 43 25.99 9.95 8.37
C LYS A 43 25.06 8.75 8.24
N ALA A 44 24.89 8.00 9.32
CA ALA A 44 23.85 6.95 9.37
C ALA A 44 22.48 7.59 9.12
N PHE A 45 21.74 7.03 8.18
CA PHE A 45 20.35 7.41 7.98
C PHE A 45 19.52 6.90 9.17
N THR A 46 18.78 7.81 9.79
CA THR A 46 17.80 7.45 10.82
C THR A 46 16.43 7.73 10.23
N GLU A 47 15.65 6.69 10.02
CA GLU A 47 14.30 6.82 9.51
C GLU A 47 13.41 7.51 10.55
N PRO A 48 12.70 8.61 10.18
CA PRO A 48 11.71 9.20 11.07
C PRO A 48 10.52 8.25 11.22
N ALA A 49 9.98 8.16 12.45
CA ALA A 49 8.78 7.37 12.70
C ALA A 49 7.61 7.92 11.86
N PRO A 50 6.91 7.07 11.08
CA PRO A 50 5.71 7.49 10.39
C PRO A 50 4.61 7.85 11.38
N TYR A 51 3.78 8.82 11.01
CA TYR A 51 2.63 9.20 11.83
C TYR A 51 1.61 8.06 11.91
N GLY A 52 1.10 7.79 13.13
CA GLY A 52 0.09 6.76 13.37
C GLY A 52 0.60 5.31 13.19
N MET A 53 1.92 5.10 13.21
CA MET A 53 2.50 3.77 13.07
C MET A 53 3.39 3.42 14.26
N THR A 54 3.31 2.19 14.68
CA THR A 54 4.24 1.62 15.65
C THR A 54 5.31 0.78 14.97
N ARG A 55 6.48 0.71 15.59
CA ARG A 55 7.60 -0.09 15.10
C ARG A 55 7.51 -1.51 15.64
N ILE A 56 7.52 -2.47 14.73
CA ILE A 56 7.65 -3.89 15.03
C ILE A 56 9.11 -4.29 14.76
N ASP A 57 9.80 -4.73 15.80
CA ASP A 57 11.19 -5.20 15.64
C ASP A 57 11.20 -6.58 14.99
N ARG A 58 12.31 -6.91 14.29
CA ARG A 58 12.50 -8.24 13.70
C ARG A 58 12.45 -9.33 14.75
N GLY A 59 11.98 -10.50 14.35
CA GLY A 59 11.94 -11.63 15.26
C GLY A 59 11.53 -12.93 14.60
N PHE A 60 11.26 -13.89 15.49
CA PHE A 60 10.89 -15.25 15.17
C PHE A 60 9.43 -15.48 15.57
N LEU A 61 8.72 -16.27 14.80
CA LEU A 61 7.34 -16.68 15.03
C LEU A 61 7.16 -18.16 14.72
N HIS A 62 6.52 -18.87 15.63
CA HIS A 62 5.87 -20.15 15.35
C HIS A 62 4.47 -19.83 14.80
N MET A 63 4.39 -19.70 13.48
CA MET A 63 3.19 -19.26 12.77
C MET A 63 2.22 -20.42 12.59
N GLY A 64 0.93 -20.15 12.76
CA GLY A 64 -0.13 -21.14 12.56
C GLY A 64 -0.73 -21.67 13.85
N LEU A 65 -1.53 -22.74 13.76
CA LEU A 65 -2.24 -23.36 14.87
C LEU A 65 -2.13 -24.89 14.76
N GLU A 66 -1.56 -25.56 15.77
CA GLU A 66 -1.34 -27.00 15.74
C GLU A 66 -2.64 -27.81 15.81
N GLU A 67 -3.65 -27.31 16.54
CA GLU A 67 -4.94 -27.96 16.70
C GLU A 67 -6.09 -27.00 16.48
N ASP A 68 -6.93 -27.29 15.51
CA ASP A 68 -8.28 -26.77 15.43
C ASP A 68 -9.26 -27.90 15.83
N SER A 69 -9.58 -27.92 17.12
CA SER A 69 -10.47 -28.94 17.68
C SER A 69 -11.94 -28.76 17.27
N LEU A 70 -12.34 -27.59 16.74
CA LEU A 70 -13.73 -27.28 16.43
C LEU A 70 -14.15 -27.63 15.01
N TRP A 71 -13.23 -27.59 14.04
CA TRP A 71 -13.56 -27.72 12.62
C TRP A 71 -12.68 -28.72 11.86
N GLY A 72 -11.70 -29.33 12.53
CA GLY A 72 -10.79 -30.29 11.90
C GLY A 72 -9.84 -29.70 10.85
N THR A 73 -9.81 -28.39 10.72
CA THR A 73 -8.91 -27.70 9.82
C THR A 73 -7.60 -27.42 10.54
N LYS A 74 -6.55 -28.14 10.17
CA LYS A 74 -5.20 -27.84 10.65
C LYS A 74 -4.67 -26.67 9.85
N THR A 75 -4.32 -25.59 10.52
CA THR A 75 -3.47 -24.56 9.91
C THR A 75 -2.02 -25.06 9.99
N PRO A 76 -1.33 -25.23 8.85
CA PRO A 76 0.07 -25.66 8.87
C PRO A 76 0.89 -24.77 9.79
N VAL A 77 1.69 -25.38 10.64
CA VAL A 77 2.58 -24.67 11.57
C VAL A 77 3.97 -24.64 11.00
N LYS A 78 4.60 -23.47 11.00
CA LYS A 78 5.96 -23.28 10.51
C LYS A 78 6.71 -22.24 11.32
N ASP A 79 7.97 -22.54 11.58
CA ASP A 79 8.91 -21.61 12.18
C ASP A 79 9.39 -20.61 11.10
N ILE A 80 9.20 -19.34 11.36
CA ILE A 80 9.53 -18.27 10.42
C ILE A 80 10.27 -17.13 11.08
N SER A 81 11.06 -16.43 10.29
CA SER A 81 11.71 -15.19 10.67
C SER A 81 11.11 -14.01 9.88
N VAL A 82 10.77 -12.96 10.60
CA VAL A 82 10.18 -11.73 10.02
C VAL A 82 11.13 -10.56 10.28
N ASP A 83 11.45 -9.78 9.24
CA ASP A 83 12.24 -8.56 9.41
C ASP A 83 11.40 -7.46 10.05
N GLY A 84 12.06 -6.37 10.50
CA GLY A 84 11.38 -5.26 11.15
C GLY A 84 10.59 -4.39 10.17
N PHE A 85 9.46 -3.84 10.63
CA PHE A 85 8.60 -2.97 9.84
C PHE A 85 7.85 -1.97 10.73
N TRP A 86 7.28 -0.95 10.11
CA TRP A 86 6.27 -0.08 10.70
C TRP A 86 4.89 -0.61 10.35
N MET A 87 3.94 -0.59 11.28
CA MET A 87 2.55 -0.98 11.07
C MET A 87 1.62 0.10 11.64
N ASP A 88 0.53 0.40 10.95
CA ASP A 88 -0.51 1.30 11.46
C ASP A 88 -1.03 0.78 12.80
N GLU A 89 -1.15 1.68 13.77
CA GLU A 89 -1.62 1.34 15.12
C GLU A 89 -3.04 0.80 15.12
N THR A 90 -3.88 1.28 14.20
CA THR A 90 -5.29 0.89 14.01
C THR A 90 -5.54 0.47 12.57
N GLU A 91 -6.74 -0.03 12.28
CA GLU A 91 -7.24 -0.12 10.90
C GLU A 91 -7.34 1.28 10.28
N VAL A 92 -7.24 1.37 8.95
CA VAL A 92 -7.46 2.62 8.22
C VAL A 92 -8.91 3.07 8.40
N THR A 93 -9.09 4.31 8.86
CA THR A 93 -10.41 4.89 9.15
C THR A 93 -11.10 5.45 7.90
N ASN A 94 -12.42 5.63 7.97
CA ASN A 94 -13.18 6.34 6.93
C ASN A 94 -12.61 7.75 6.68
N SER A 95 -12.17 8.43 7.72
CA SER A 95 -11.56 9.77 7.62
C SER A 95 -10.28 9.76 6.80
N GLU A 96 -9.39 8.80 7.04
CA GLU A 96 -8.14 8.65 6.31
C GLU A 96 -8.37 8.25 4.86
N TYR A 97 -9.29 7.31 4.64
CA TYR A 97 -9.63 6.87 3.30
C TYR A 97 -10.32 7.98 2.48
N LYS A 98 -11.14 8.84 3.11
CA LYS A 98 -11.72 10.04 2.48
C LYS A 98 -10.66 10.99 1.94
N GLN A 99 -9.50 11.11 2.58
CA GLN A 99 -8.41 11.94 2.06
C GLN A 99 -7.95 11.44 0.68
N PHE A 100 -7.87 10.12 0.49
CA PHE A 100 -7.56 9.52 -0.81
C PHE A 100 -8.64 9.82 -1.85
N VAL A 101 -9.89 9.58 -1.52
CA VAL A 101 -11.04 9.84 -2.41
C VAL A 101 -11.09 11.31 -2.82
N TYR A 102 -10.94 12.23 -1.88
CA TYR A 102 -10.95 13.68 -2.16
C TYR A 102 -9.71 14.14 -2.93
N TRP A 103 -8.57 13.52 -2.68
CA TRP A 103 -7.38 13.80 -3.48
C TRP A 103 -7.58 13.39 -4.96
N VAL A 104 -8.21 12.24 -5.22
CA VAL A 104 -8.54 11.81 -6.59
C VAL A 104 -9.57 12.75 -7.22
N ARG A 105 -10.64 13.11 -6.51
CA ARG A 105 -11.60 14.14 -6.95
C ARG A 105 -10.90 15.44 -7.35
N ASP A 106 -10.06 15.96 -6.47
CA ASP A 106 -9.39 17.24 -6.68
C ASP A 106 -8.36 17.14 -7.82
N SER A 107 -7.78 15.98 -8.08
CA SER A 107 -6.91 15.76 -9.23
C SER A 107 -7.68 15.85 -10.55
N ILE A 108 -8.88 15.26 -10.60
CA ILE A 108 -9.77 15.35 -11.77
C ILE A 108 -10.19 16.80 -12.02
N ILE A 109 -10.61 17.51 -10.97
CA ILE A 109 -10.99 18.93 -11.08
C ILE A 109 -9.81 19.75 -11.64
N ARG A 110 -8.59 19.60 -11.12
CA ARG A 110 -7.40 20.32 -11.60
C ARG A 110 -7.07 19.99 -13.06
N THR A 111 -7.19 18.74 -13.44
CA THR A 111 -6.99 18.32 -14.84
C THR A 111 -7.98 19.02 -15.76
N ARG A 112 -9.26 19.11 -15.37
CA ARG A 112 -10.31 19.80 -16.14
C ARG A 112 -10.11 21.30 -16.17
N LEU A 113 -9.73 21.92 -15.06
CA LEU A 113 -9.42 23.37 -15.02
C LEU A 113 -8.26 23.74 -15.96
N ALA A 114 -7.32 22.83 -16.20
CA ALA A 114 -6.24 23.02 -17.17
C ALA A 114 -6.66 22.73 -18.62
N ASP A 115 -7.79 22.06 -18.83
CA ASP A 115 -8.27 21.67 -20.15
C ASP A 115 -8.89 22.88 -20.89
N PRO A 116 -8.50 23.15 -22.15
CA PRO A 116 -9.07 24.24 -22.96
C PRO A 116 -10.59 24.23 -23.06
N SER A 117 -11.24 23.06 -22.99
CA SER A 117 -12.71 22.94 -23.03
C SER A 117 -13.39 23.52 -21.77
N TYR A 118 -12.62 23.79 -20.70
CA TYR A 118 -13.08 24.40 -19.45
C TYR A 118 -12.36 25.71 -19.12
N GLY A 119 -11.92 26.46 -20.16
CA GLY A 119 -11.25 27.73 -19.99
C GLY A 119 -9.72 27.71 -19.98
N GLY A 120 -9.09 26.51 -19.88
CA GLY A 120 -7.67 26.28 -20.14
C GLY A 120 -6.69 27.02 -19.22
N ASP A 121 -6.90 27.02 -17.90
CA ASP A 121 -5.96 27.61 -16.97
C ASP A 121 -4.73 26.71 -16.74
N GLU A 122 -3.73 26.88 -17.61
CA GLU A 122 -2.48 26.10 -17.59
C GLU A 122 -1.74 26.17 -16.24
N SER A 123 -2.02 27.15 -15.38
CA SER A 123 -1.38 27.25 -14.07
C SER A 123 -1.72 26.09 -13.10
N TYR A 124 -2.73 25.26 -13.43
CA TYR A 124 -3.00 24.00 -12.72
C TYR A 124 -2.08 22.84 -13.11
N MET A 125 -1.26 23.03 -14.18
CA MET A 125 -0.24 22.08 -14.62
C MET A 125 1.16 22.69 -14.44
N ILE A 126 2.15 21.84 -14.20
CA ILE A 126 3.57 22.18 -14.22
C ILE A 126 4.18 21.47 -15.41
N THR A 127 4.66 22.22 -16.38
CA THR A 127 5.28 21.74 -17.63
C THR A 127 6.77 22.08 -17.70
N GLU A 128 7.23 23.00 -16.84
CA GLU A 128 8.61 23.45 -16.76
C GLU A 128 9.10 23.44 -15.30
N ASP A 129 10.37 23.20 -15.10
CA ASP A 129 11.00 23.30 -13.79
C ASP A 129 11.31 24.78 -13.42
N LYS A 130 11.99 24.98 -12.28
CA LYS A 130 12.37 26.32 -11.79
C LYS A 130 13.37 27.05 -12.70
N ASN A 131 14.06 26.31 -13.58
CA ASN A 131 15.05 26.83 -14.49
C ASN A 131 14.46 27.09 -15.89
N GLY A 132 13.19 26.72 -16.12
CA GLY A 132 12.52 26.78 -17.42
C GLY A 132 12.78 25.55 -18.30
N ASP A 133 13.35 24.49 -17.75
CA ASP A 133 13.54 23.24 -18.48
C ASP A 133 12.24 22.44 -18.52
N PRO A 134 11.87 21.85 -19.68
CA PRO A 134 10.62 21.10 -19.82
C PRO A 134 10.65 19.83 -18.95
N VAL A 135 9.58 19.61 -18.18
CA VAL A 135 9.36 18.41 -17.37
C VAL A 135 8.11 17.68 -17.84
N THR A 136 8.03 16.40 -17.46
CA THR A 136 6.78 15.66 -17.69
C THR A 136 5.62 16.38 -17.02
N PRO A 137 4.56 16.75 -17.77
CA PRO A 137 3.43 17.50 -17.25
C PRO A 137 2.81 16.81 -16.03
N HIS A 138 2.64 17.59 -14.95
CA HIS A 138 2.02 17.08 -13.72
C HIS A 138 1.22 18.17 -13.02
N LEU A 139 0.27 17.77 -12.16
CA LEU A 139 -0.65 18.68 -11.50
C LEU A 139 0.06 19.60 -10.49
N ASN A 140 -0.29 20.89 -10.55
CA ASN A 140 0.15 21.89 -9.59
C ASN A 140 -0.74 21.88 -8.33
N TRP A 141 -0.32 21.15 -7.31
CA TRP A 141 -1.02 21.09 -6.03
C TRP A 141 -0.86 22.34 -5.16
N LYS A 142 0.08 23.23 -5.47
CA LYS A 142 0.27 24.50 -4.74
C LYS A 142 -0.80 25.53 -5.10
N LYS A 143 -1.36 25.45 -6.29
CA LYS A 143 -2.48 26.31 -6.69
C LYS A 143 -3.76 25.81 -5.99
N ALA A 144 -4.41 26.70 -5.23
CA ALA A 144 -5.69 26.38 -4.60
C ALA A 144 -6.80 26.28 -5.66
N LEU A 145 -7.82 25.47 -5.40
CA LEU A 145 -9.05 25.49 -6.19
C LEU A 145 -9.76 26.84 -6.03
N PRO A 146 -10.46 27.35 -7.05
CA PRO A 146 -11.07 28.66 -7.01
C PRO A 146 -12.20 28.71 -5.97
N ARG A 147 -12.19 29.73 -5.10
CA ARG A 147 -13.23 29.96 -4.11
C ARG A 147 -14.48 30.64 -4.66
N LYS A 148 -14.31 31.41 -5.73
CA LYS A 148 -15.36 32.09 -6.49
C LYS A 148 -15.13 31.77 -7.96
N PRO A 149 -15.56 30.58 -8.40
CA PRO A 149 -15.33 30.14 -9.76
C PRO A 149 -16.11 30.99 -10.74
N ASN A 150 -15.53 31.26 -11.89
CA ASN A 150 -16.25 31.73 -13.06
C ASN A 150 -17.10 30.60 -13.67
N GLU A 151 -17.82 30.86 -14.78
CA GLU A 151 -18.74 29.88 -15.36
C GLU A 151 -18.03 28.60 -15.85
N ASP A 152 -16.86 28.74 -16.50
CA ASP A 152 -16.07 27.59 -16.99
C ASP A 152 -15.43 26.82 -15.85
N GLU A 153 -14.87 27.50 -14.85
CA GLU A 153 -14.34 26.89 -13.64
C GLU A 153 -15.43 26.16 -12.84
N LEU A 154 -16.62 26.74 -12.74
CA LEU A 154 -17.77 26.13 -12.09
C LEU A 154 -18.17 24.82 -12.81
N ARG A 155 -18.24 24.86 -14.15
CA ARG A 155 -18.51 23.68 -14.97
C ARG A 155 -17.47 22.58 -14.77
N ALA A 156 -16.16 22.93 -14.67
CA ALA A 156 -15.10 21.99 -14.36
C ALA A 156 -15.29 21.35 -12.97
N ILE A 157 -15.58 22.16 -11.95
CA ILE A 157 -15.81 21.67 -10.59
C ILE A 157 -17.07 20.81 -10.51
N GLU A 158 -18.15 21.23 -11.15
CA GLU A 158 -19.44 20.53 -11.10
C GLU A 158 -19.43 19.21 -11.85
N SER A 159 -18.55 19.07 -12.82
CA SER A 159 -18.47 17.86 -13.67
C SER A 159 -18.13 16.56 -12.92
N VAL A 160 -17.59 16.63 -11.69
CA VAL A 160 -17.35 15.46 -10.82
C VAL A 160 -18.54 15.10 -9.93
N TYR A 161 -19.64 15.83 -10.06
CA TYR A 161 -20.87 15.60 -9.30
C TYR A 161 -22.02 15.18 -10.22
N THR A 162 -22.98 14.47 -9.66
CA THR A 162 -24.26 14.16 -10.28
C THR A 162 -25.37 14.64 -9.36
N THR A 163 -26.54 14.91 -9.92
CA THR A 163 -27.71 15.30 -9.14
C THR A 163 -28.62 14.10 -8.96
N ASN A 164 -29.01 13.81 -7.72
CA ASN A 164 -30.01 12.80 -7.43
C ASN A 164 -31.35 13.22 -8.06
N PRO A 165 -31.91 12.44 -8.99
CA PRO A 165 -33.13 12.84 -9.71
C PRO A 165 -34.36 12.92 -8.82
N VAL A 166 -34.34 12.30 -7.64
CA VAL A 166 -35.46 12.25 -6.69
C VAL A 166 -35.38 13.35 -5.64
N THR A 167 -34.17 13.51 -5.04
CA THR A 167 -33.98 14.47 -3.92
C THR A 167 -33.46 15.82 -4.38
N GLY A 168 -32.93 15.93 -5.60
CA GLY A 168 -32.22 17.13 -6.08
C GLY A 168 -30.86 17.34 -5.42
N GLU A 169 -30.42 16.43 -4.57
CA GLU A 169 -29.15 16.52 -3.86
C GLU A 169 -27.97 16.29 -4.81
N LYS A 170 -26.93 17.11 -4.66
CA LYS A 170 -25.69 16.99 -5.42
C LYS A 170 -24.80 15.92 -4.77
N LEU A 171 -24.57 14.84 -5.49
CA LEU A 171 -23.76 13.70 -5.06
C LEU A 171 -22.48 13.61 -5.88
N LEU A 172 -21.40 13.15 -5.26
CA LEU A 172 -20.15 12.85 -5.95
C LEU A 172 -20.38 11.70 -6.95
N ASP A 173 -20.01 11.92 -8.22
CA ASP A 173 -20.07 10.86 -9.24
C ASP A 173 -18.89 9.89 -9.06
N TYR A 174 -19.11 8.88 -8.23
CA TYR A 174 -18.08 7.91 -7.87
C TYR A 174 -17.52 7.12 -9.09
N ARG A 175 -18.26 7.02 -10.20
CA ARG A 175 -17.83 6.29 -11.41
C ARG A 175 -16.58 6.88 -12.04
N GLN A 176 -16.35 8.18 -11.85
CA GLN A 176 -15.22 8.93 -12.40
C GLN A 176 -13.98 8.87 -11.51
N LEU A 177 -14.09 8.41 -10.26
CA LEU A 177 -13.01 8.46 -9.26
C LEU A 177 -12.00 7.34 -9.48
N ASN A 178 -11.30 7.41 -10.61
CA ASN A 178 -10.30 6.44 -11.00
C ASN A 178 -8.90 6.96 -10.64
N TYR A 179 -8.14 6.16 -9.91
CA TYR A 179 -6.76 6.43 -9.54
C TYR A 179 -5.83 5.54 -10.34
N ARG A 180 -4.90 6.16 -11.07
CA ARG A 180 -3.83 5.47 -11.81
C ARG A 180 -2.56 5.51 -10.98
N TYR A 181 -1.92 4.35 -10.83
CA TYR A 181 -0.61 4.21 -10.18
C TYR A 181 0.27 3.20 -10.89
N GLU A 182 1.57 3.30 -10.65
CA GLU A 182 2.56 2.46 -11.27
C GLU A 182 3.37 1.71 -10.22
N VAL A 183 3.67 0.45 -10.49
CA VAL A 183 4.44 -0.42 -9.61
C VAL A 183 5.58 -1.04 -10.39
N TYR A 184 6.81 -0.85 -9.91
CA TYR A 184 7.96 -1.50 -10.48
C TYR A 184 8.05 -2.95 -10.00
N ASP A 185 8.09 -3.90 -10.93
CA ASP A 185 8.20 -5.32 -10.63
C ASP A 185 9.66 -5.71 -10.40
N TYR A 186 10.12 -5.53 -9.17
CA TYR A 186 11.47 -5.91 -8.77
C TYR A 186 11.73 -7.41 -8.86
N THR A 187 10.72 -8.24 -8.67
CA THR A 187 10.83 -9.70 -8.71
C THR A 187 11.18 -10.17 -10.12
N THR A 188 10.41 -9.74 -11.11
CA THR A 188 10.68 -10.04 -12.51
C THR A 188 11.98 -9.40 -12.98
N ALA A 189 12.26 -8.14 -12.58
CA ALA A 189 13.49 -7.45 -12.94
C ALA A 189 14.77 -8.13 -12.37
N ALA A 190 14.67 -8.75 -11.18
CA ALA A 190 15.78 -9.43 -10.53
C ALA A 190 16.16 -10.78 -11.17
N LEU A 191 15.27 -11.36 -11.98
CA LEU A 191 15.56 -12.63 -12.64
C LEU A 191 16.75 -12.48 -13.57
N ARG A 192 17.69 -13.45 -13.52
CA ARG A 192 18.91 -13.41 -14.33
C ARG A 192 18.61 -13.29 -15.82
N ARG A 193 17.64 -14.03 -16.33
CA ARG A 193 17.22 -14.00 -17.75
C ARG A 193 16.77 -12.59 -18.20
N ASN A 194 16.33 -11.75 -17.27
CA ASN A 194 15.76 -10.43 -17.53
C ASN A 194 16.78 -9.29 -17.35
N ARG A 195 18.07 -9.60 -17.16
CA ARG A 195 19.11 -8.58 -17.08
C ARG A 195 19.26 -7.85 -18.41
N LEU A 196 19.37 -6.53 -18.35
CA LEU A 196 19.53 -5.67 -19.53
C LEU A 196 20.85 -5.98 -20.27
N ASN A 197 21.94 -6.24 -19.52
CA ASN A 197 23.19 -6.71 -20.10
C ASN A 197 23.10 -8.20 -20.45
N ALA A 198 23.10 -8.52 -21.75
CA ALA A 198 23.00 -9.89 -22.26
C ALA A 198 24.12 -10.81 -21.75
N GLU A 199 25.37 -10.28 -21.60
CA GLU A 199 26.52 -11.05 -21.08
C GLU A 199 26.27 -11.53 -19.65
N GLU A 200 25.57 -10.75 -18.84
CA GLU A 200 25.23 -11.10 -17.45
C GLU A 200 24.15 -12.18 -17.32
N ARG A 201 23.43 -12.49 -18.39
CA ARG A 201 22.41 -13.55 -18.41
C ARG A 201 23.02 -14.94 -18.33
N ASN A 202 24.23 -15.10 -18.85
CA ASN A 202 24.96 -16.39 -18.97
C ASN A 202 25.93 -16.72 -17.82
N LEU A 203 26.06 -15.84 -16.82
CA LEU A 203 26.97 -16.06 -15.71
C LEU A 203 26.61 -17.32 -14.91
N ASN A 204 27.57 -18.30 -14.90
CA ASN A 204 27.49 -19.52 -14.08
C ASN A 204 26.34 -20.47 -14.41
N THR A 205 25.95 -20.59 -15.67
CA THR A 205 24.94 -21.60 -16.11
C THR A 205 25.57 -22.48 -17.19
N ASP A 206 25.25 -23.78 -17.17
CA ASP A 206 25.58 -24.71 -18.23
C ASP A 206 24.72 -24.50 -19.50
N ILE A 207 23.75 -23.61 -19.40
CA ILE A 207 22.82 -23.23 -20.47
C ILE A 207 23.37 -21.95 -21.09
N THR A 208 23.82 -22.06 -22.33
CA THR A 208 24.18 -20.90 -23.15
C THR A 208 22.90 -20.25 -23.67
N VAL A 209 22.60 -19.06 -23.17
CA VAL A 209 21.55 -18.21 -23.75
C VAL A 209 22.18 -17.42 -24.89
N ASP A 210 21.54 -17.45 -26.07
CA ASP A 210 21.95 -16.60 -27.18
C ASP A 210 21.89 -15.12 -26.75
N PRO A 211 22.98 -14.35 -26.74
CA PRO A 211 22.91 -12.94 -26.37
C PRO A 211 22.02 -12.09 -27.30
N ASN A 212 21.73 -12.61 -28.51
CA ASN A 212 20.81 -11.99 -29.47
C ASN A 212 19.37 -12.46 -29.31
N GLU A 213 19.09 -13.41 -28.41
CA GLU A 213 17.73 -13.85 -28.16
C GLU A 213 16.92 -12.71 -27.50
N GLU A 214 15.81 -12.37 -28.11
CA GLU A 214 14.92 -11.35 -27.63
C GLU A 214 14.18 -11.85 -26.36
N VAL A 215 14.42 -11.17 -25.23
CA VAL A 215 13.74 -11.50 -23.97
C VAL A 215 12.39 -10.81 -23.94
N MET A 216 11.32 -11.58 -23.90
CA MET A 216 9.96 -11.08 -23.79
C MET A 216 9.58 -10.89 -22.32
N ILE A 217 9.01 -9.75 -21.99
CA ILE A 217 8.50 -9.38 -20.65
C ILE A 217 6.99 -9.16 -20.73
N SER A 218 6.27 -9.87 -19.86
CA SER A 218 4.84 -9.64 -19.65
C SER A 218 4.64 -8.46 -18.71
N LYS A 219 3.89 -7.47 -19.13
CA LYS A 219 3.64 -6.21 -18.41
C LYS A 219 2.14 -5.98 -18.27
N ASP A 220 1.71 -5.74 -17.03
CA ASP A 220 0.33 -5.33 -16.78
C ASP A 220 0.14 -3.85 -17.13
N THR A 221 -0.92 -3.57 -17.87
CA THR A 221 -1.32 -2.22 -18.23
C THR A 221 -2.83 -2.03 -18.06
N ALA A 222 -3.24 -0.81 -17.78
CA ALA A 222 -4.63 -0.44 -17.67
C ALA A 222 -4.88 0.93 -18.30
N TYR A 223 -6.06 1.09 -18.89
CA TYR A 223 -6.55 2.37 -19.41
C TYR A 223 -8.06 2.48 -19.18
N VAL A 224 -8.59 3.68 -19.30
CA VAL A 224 -10.04 3.94 -19.26
C VAL A 224 -10.51 4.08 -20.70
N ASP A 225 -11.51 3.29 -21.11
CA ASP A 225 -12.09 3.36 -22.45
C ASP A 225 -13.03 4.56 -22.63
N ASP A 226 -13.56 4.75 -23.84
CA ASP A 226 -14.44 5.86 -24.18
C ASP A 226 -15.78 5.80 -23.41
N GLU A 227 -16.20 4.63 -22.94
CA GLU A 227 -17.37 4.44 -22.09
C GLU A 227 -17.07 4.63 -20.60
N GLY A 228 -15.83 4.99 -20.22
CA GLY A 228 -15.41 5.22 -18.85
C GLY A 228 -15.11 3.95 -18.06
N ARG A 229 -15.00 2.78 -18.71
CA ARG A 229 -14.70 1.50 -18.06
C ARG A 229 -13.20 1.28 -17.96
N ILE A 230 -12.76 0.70 -16.84
CA ILE A 230 -11.36 0.33 -16.65
C ILE A 230 -11.10 -0.97 -17.42
N VAL A 231 -10.24 -0.89 -18.43
CA VAL A 231 -9.74 -2.03 -19.20
C VAL A 231 -8.36 -2.38 -18.68
N ARG A 232 -8.17 -3.65 -18.29
CA ARG A 232 -6.90 -4.21 -17.83
C ARG A 232 -6.46 -5.28 -18.80
N GLN A 233 -5.18 -5.29 -19.15
CA GLN A 233 -4.59 -6.28 -20.03
C GLN A 233 -3.13 -6.52 -19.66
N THR A 234 -2.66 -7.74 -19.87
CA THR A 234 -1.24 -8.06 -19.83
C THR A 234 -0.72 -8.06 -21.27
N ILE A 235 0.33 -7.32 -21.54
CA ILE A 235 0.98 -7.23 -22.85
C ILE A 235 2.38 -7.80 -22.76
N ASP A 236 2.74 -8.60 -23.77
CA ASP A 236 4.10 -9.08 -23.94
C ASP A 236 4.87 -8.13 -24.85
N ARG A 237 6.07 -7.74 -24.42
CA ARG A 237 6.92 -6.84 -25.19
C ARG A 237 8.40 -7.19 -25.00
N PRO A 238 9.24 -6.90 -26.00
CA PRO A 238 10.68 -7.11 -25.86
C PRO A 238 11.27 -6.22 -24.79
N LEU A 239 12.21 -6.79 -24.03
CA LEU A 239 12.95 -6.08 -22.99
C LEU A 239 13.92 -5.08 -23.64
N SER A 240 13.64 -3.79 -23.51
CA SER A 240 14.44 -2.70 -24.04
C SER A 240 15.05 -1.81 -22.96
N GLY A 241 14.46 -1.78 -21.76
CA GLY A 241 14.95 -0.95 -20.68
C GLY A 241 14.26 -1.22 -19.33
N PRO A 242 14.68 -0.52 -18.28
CA PRO A 242 14.10 -0.71 -16.94
C PRO A 242 12.60 -0.38 -16.88
N TRP A 243 12.09 0.42 -17.80
CA TRP A 243 10.68 0.83 -17.87
C TRP A 243 9.74 -0.32 -18.25
N ASP A 244 10.27 -1.43 -18.80
CA ASP A 244 9.48 -2.59 -19.18
C ASP A 244 8.98 -3.37 -17.97
N PHE A 245 9.57 -3.16 -16.79
CA PHE A 245 9.13 -3.72 -15.52
C PHE A 245 8.16 -2.83 -14.75
N LEU A 246 7.69 -1.72 -15.34
CA LEU A 246 6.77 -0.80 -14.70
C LEU A 246 5.32 -1.15 -15.06
N ASN A 247 4.62 -1.84 -14.19
CA ASN A 247 3.22 -2.21 -14.33
C ASN A 247 2.31 -1.02 -14.01
N THR A 248 1.24 -0.84 -14.79
CA THR A 248 0.26 0.25 -14.62
C THR A 248 -1.09 -0.31 -14.19
N TYR A 249 -1.65 0.27 -13.14
CA TYR A 249 -2.96 -0.10 -12.61
C TYR A 249 -3.87 1.12 -12.52
N ILE A 250 -5.17 0.89 -12.77
CA ILE A 250 -6.22 1.89 -12.54
C ILE A 250 -7.28 1.22 -11.67
N VAL A 251 -7.69 1.92 -10.62
CA VAL A 251 -8.69 1.43 -9.67
C VAL A 251 -9.66 2.56 -9.37
N ASN A 252 -10.97 2.26 -9.41
CA ASN A 252 -11.97 3.17 -8.85
C ASN A 252 -11.83 3.18 -7.33
N VAL A 253 -11.71 4.37 -6.73
CA VAL A 253 -11.33 4.49 -5.32
C VAL A 253 -12.51 4.57 -4.35
N TYR A 254 -13.74 4.72 -4.85
CA TYR A 254 -14.89 4.86 -3.97
C TYR A 254 -15.26 3.50 -3.35
N PRO A 255 -15.46 3.40 -2.02
CA PRO A 255 -15.87 2.15 -1.39
C PRO A 255 -17.25 1.70 -1.90
N ASP A 256 -17.42 0.40 -2.07
CA ASP A 256 -18.72 -0.17 -2.40
C ASP A 256 -19.60 -0.24 -1.15
N THR A 257 -20.45 0.76 -0.97
CA THR A 257 -21.38 0.82 0.17
C THR A 257 -22.54 -0.17 0.04
N THR A 258 -22.77 -0.76 -1.14
CA THR A 258 -23.84 -1.76 -1.33
C THR A 258 -23.55 -3.07 -0.59
N CYS A 259 -22.30 -3.29 -0.17
CA CYS A 259 -21.92 -4.45 0.65
C CYS A 259 -22.75 -4.58 1.94
N TRP A 260 -23.21 -3.47 2.52
CA TRP A 260 -24.07 -3.50 3.72
C TRP A 260 -25.41 -4.22 3.51
N VAL A 261 -25.90 -4.23 2.28
CA VAL A 261 -27.13 -4.94 1.91
C VAL A 261 -26.80 -6.30 1.30
N ASN A 262 -25.78 -6.38 0.47
CA ASN A 262 -25.40 -7.61 -0.24
C ASN A 262 -24.88 -8.72 0.69
N ASP A 263 -24.11 -8.34 1.73
CA ASP A 263 -23.54 -9.30 2.70
C ASP A 263 -24.57 -9.78 3.72
N PHE A 264 -25.66 -9.04 3.90
CA PHE A 264 -26.74 -9.32 4.85
C PHE A 264 -28.10 -9.25 4.15
N PRO A 265 -28.39 -10.16 3.23
CA PRO A 265 -29.64 -10.15 2.49
C PRO A 265 -30.84 -10.29 3.45
N ASN A 266 -31.93 -9.56 3.20
CA ASN A 266 -33.12 -9.47 4.03
C ASN A 266 -32.91 -8.80 5.40
N SER A 267 -31.84 -8.03 5.57
CA SER A 267 -31.62 -7.16 6.72
C SER A 267 -31.85 -5.70 6.32
N ASP A 268 -32.45 -4.91 7.23
CA ASP A 268 -32.68 -3.47 7.03
C ASP A 268 -31.39 -2.68 7.36
N ASN A 269 -30.42 -2.74 6.44
CA ASN A 269 -29.13 -2.07 6.55
C ASN A 269 -28.99 -0.85 5.62
N GLU A 270 -30.12 -0.32 5.10
CA GLU A 270 -30.11 0.84 4.20
C GLU A 270 -29.44 2.08 4.84
N VAL A 271 -29.58 2.23 6.15
CA VAL A 271 -28.94 3.33 6.90
C VAL A 271 -27.43 3.30 6.75
N TYR A 272 -26.81 2.12 6.82
CA TYR A 272 -25.35 1.98 6.69
C TYR A 272 -24.89 2.12 5.23
N LEU A 273 -25.68 1.61 4.28
CA LEU A 273 -25.42 1.80 2.84
C LEU A 273 -25.31 3.30 2.51
N ARG A 274 -26.19 4.13 3.05
CA ARG A 274 -26.22 5.57 2.75
C ARG A 274 -25.21 6.37 3.57
N ASN A 275 -24.98 5.99 4.83
CA ASN A 275 -24.31 6.87 5.80
C ASN A 275 -22.95 6.40 6.26
N TYR A 276 -22.63 5.11 6.23
CA TYR A 276 -21.43 4.61 6.88
C TYR A 276 -20.15 5.27 6.37
N PHE A 277 -20.01 5.46 5.07
CA PHE A 277 -18.84 6.14 4.52
C PHE A 277 -19.01 7.66 4.47
N SER A 278 -20.20 8.18 4.17
CA SER A 278 -20.42 9.61 3.92
C SER A 278 -20.53 10.44 5.20
N ASN A 279 -21.22 9.94 6.22
CA ASN A 279 -21.57 10.68 7.43
C ASN A 279 -20.32 10.87 8.33
N PRO A 280 -20.04 12.12 8.80
CA PRO A 280 -18.94 12.41 9.72
C PRO A 280 -18.98 11.62 11.05
N ALA A 281 -20.14 11.14 11.48
CA ALA A 281 -20.28 10.33 12.69
C ALA A 281 -19.46 9.03 12.64
N TYR A 282 -19.18 8.52 11.44
CA TYR A 282 -18.38 7.32 11.21
C TYR A 282 -16.94 7.61 10.79
N ASN A 283 -16.45 8.85 10.95
CA ASN A 283 -15.09 9.21 10.53
C ASN A 283 -14.00 8.38 11.21
N ASP A 284 -14.17 8.07 12.51
CA ASP A 284 -13.23 7.32 13.33
C ASP A 284 -13.48 5.79 13.29
N TYR A 285 -14.39 5.32 12.44
CA TYR A 285 -14.66 3.90 12.23
C TYR A 285 -13.80 3.37 11.09
N PRO A 286 -13.47 2.05 11.08
CA PRO A 286 -12.67 1.48 10.00
C PRO A 286 -13.37 1.60 8.66
N VAL A 287 -12.63 1.84 7.60
CA VAL A 287 -13.20 1.79 6.25
C VAL A 287 -13.53 0.35 5.87
N VAL A 288 -14.72 0.13 5.35
CA VAL A 288 -15.21 -1.15 4.83
C VAL A 288 -15.80 -0.96 3.43
N GLY A 289 -16.16 -2.06 2.76
CA GLY A 289 -16.59 -1.98 1.37
C GLY A 289 -15.45 -1.68 0.41
N VAL A 290 -14.21 -1.96 0.82
CA VAL A 290 -13.00 -1.79 0.01
C VAL A 290 -12.47 -3.15 -0.43
N SER A 291 -12.18 -3.29 -1.72
CA SER A 291 -11.52 -4.46 -2.27
C SER A 291 -10.02 -4.46 -1.94
N TRP A 292 -9.38 -5.60 -2.09
CA TRP A 292 -7.92 -5.71 -1.96
C TRP A 292 -7.18 -4.77 -2.93
N GLU A 293 -7.71 -4.60 -4.13
CA GLU A 293 -7.14 -3.71 -5.14
C GLU A 293 -7.23 -2.24 -4.72
N GLN A 294 -8.36 -1.84 -4.12
CA GLN A 294 -8.54 -0.49 -3.56
C GLN A 294 -7.63 -0.24 -2.36
N ALA A 295 -7.48 -1.22 -1.47
CA ALA A 295 -6.57 -1.13 -0.33
C ALA A 295 -5.09 -1.00 -0.80
N THR A 296 -4.70 -1.77 -1.83
CA THR A 296 -3.36 -1.67 -2.45
C THR A 296 -3.15 -0.30 -3.11
N ALA A 297 -4.17 0.22 -3.81
CA ALA A 297 -4.13 1.54 -4.42
C ALA A 297 -3.99 2.66 -3.37
N PHE A 298 -4.67 2.54 -2.22
CA PHE A 298 -4.49 3.46 -1.09
C PHE A 298 -3.04 3.47 -0.58
N CYS A 299 -2.42 2.30 -0.41
CA CYS A 299 -1.01 2.20 -0.01
C CYS A 299 -0.08 2.88 -1.02
N ALA A 300 -0.32 2.70 -2.33
CA ALA A 300 0.43 3.36 -3.39
C ALA A 300 0.26 4.88 -3.32
N TRP A 301 -0.98 5.37 -3.21
CA TRP A 301 -1.28 6.80 -3.05
C TRP A 301 -0.61 7.40 -1.81
N ARG A 302 -0.71 6.74 -0.65
CA ARG A 302 -0.10 7.19 0.61
C ARG A 302 1.42 7.30 0.47
N THR A 303 2.04 6.39 -0.30
CA THR A 303 3.48 6.45 -0.64
C THR A 303 3.79 7.68 -1.48
N ASP A 304 3.09 7.88 -2.58
CA ASP A 304 3.33 9.00 -3.49
C ASP A 304 3.06 10.34 -2.81
N TYR A 305 2.05 10.39 -1.94
CA TYR A 305 1.71 11.57 -1.15
C TYR A 305 2.84 11.92 -0.17
N LEU A 306 3.39 10.92 0.53
CA LEU A 306 4.54 11.08 1.43
C LEU A 306 5.79 11.54 0.67
N LEU A 307 6.15 10.87 -0.43
CA LEU A 307 7.36 11.14 -1.19
C LEU A 307 7.38 12.56 -1.78
N LYS A 308 6.22 13.09 -2.17
CA LYS A 308 6.09 14.49 -2.61
C LYS A 308 6.39 15.52 -1.51
N GLY A 309 6.17 15.17 -0.25
CA GLY A 309 6.48 16.01 0.91
C GLY A 309 7.93 15.93 1.37
N LEU A 310 8.67 14.90 0.94
CA LEU A 310 10.06 14.67 1.32
C LEU A 310 11.03 15.24 0.28
N GLY A 311 12.18 15.70 0.77
CA GLY A 311 13.27 16.15 -0.10
C GLY A 311 14.16 14.98 -0.56
N PRO A 312 15.49 15.17 -0.64
CA PRO A 312 16.45 14.15 -1.10
C PRO A 312 16.43 12.83 -0.33
N GLU A 313 15.89 12.83 0.89
CA GLU A 313 15.75 11.65 1.74
C GLU A 313 14.65 10.69 1.27
N ALA A 314 13.76 11.13 0.37
CA ALA A 314 12.69 10.31 -0.22
C ALA A 314 13.21 8.98 -0.80
N ARG A 315 14.43 8.98 -1.37
CA ARG A 315 15.09 7.79 -1.94
C ARG A 315 15.34 6.65 -0.95
N TYR A 316 15.35 6.92 0.35
CA TYR A 316 15.59 5.93 1.40
C TYR A 316 14.30 5.41 2.03
N VAL A 317 13.17 6.09 1.78
CA VAL A 317 11.88 5.74 2.37
C VAL A 317 11.23 4.62 1.58
N GLN A 318 10.87 3.54 2.28
CA GLN A 318 10.20 2.41 1.68
C GLN A 318 8.72 2.71 1.41
N ARG A 319 8.13 1.96 0.49
CA ARG A 319 6.72 2.13 0.11
C ARG A 319 5.78 1.57 1.18
N TYR A 320 4.63 2.21 1.37
CA TYR A 320 3.52 1.61 2.08
C TYR A 320 2.94 0.45 1.26
N ARG A 321 2.52 -0.58 1.94
CA ARG A 321 1.91 -1.78 1.37
C ARG A 321 0.98 -2.44 2.37
N LEU A 322 0.19 -3.40 1.95
CA LEU A 322 -0.49 -4.30 2.87
C LEU A 322 0.54 -5.19 3.59
N PRO A 323 0.27 -5.60 4.85
CA PRO A 323 1.10 -6.58 5.53
C PRO A 323 1.08 -7.92 4.79
N THR A 324 2.16 -8.68 4.86
CA THR A 324 2.09 -10.10 4.55
C THR A 324 1.28 -10.80 5.66
N GLU A 325 0.76 -11.97 5.36
CA GLU A 325 0.05 -12.77 6.37
C GLU A 325 0.93 -13.08 7.58
N ALA A 326 2.21 -13.34 7.35
CA ALA A 326 3.21 -13.60 8.39
C ALA A 326 3.50 -12.35 9.24
N GLU A 327 3.67 -11.19 8.63
CA GLU A 327 3.85 -9.93 9.35
C GLU A 327 2.63 -9.61 10.21
N TRP A 328 1.43 -9.84 9.67
CA TRP A 328 0.19 -9.59 10.38
C TRP A 328 0.08 -10.47 11.64
N GLU A 329 0.28 -11.79 11.51
CA GLU A 329 0.21 -12.71 12.66
C GLU A 329 1.32 -12.44 13.68
N TYR A 330 2.55 -12.16 13.22
CA TYR A 330 3.66 -11.80 14.09
C TYR A 330 3.34 -10.53 14.91
N ALA A 331 2.77 -9.52 14.27
CA ALA A 331 2.38 -8.28 14.92
C ALA A 331 1.21 -8.47 15.89
N ALA A 332 0.22 -9.31 15.53
CA ALA A 332 -0.95 -9.61 16.36
C ALA A 332 -0.59 -10.36 17.64
N ARG A 333 0.20 -11.42 17.53
CA ARG A 333 0.63 -12.24 18.70
C ARG A 333 1.53 -11.44 19.65
N GLY A 334 2.19 -10.42 19.18
CA GLY A 334 3.06 -9.60 19.99
C GLY A 334 4.19 -10.41 20.66
N LYS A 335 4.67 -9.93 21.79
CA LYS A 335 5.74 -10.57 22.57
C LYS A 335 5.26 -11.77 23.40
N SER A 336 3.97 -11.89 23.60
CA SER A 336 3.38 -12.94 24.44
C SER A 336 3.21 -14.28 23.73
N GLY A 337 3.11 -14.27 22.40
CA GLY A 337 2.89 -15.46 21.59
C GLY A 337 1.54 -16.16 21.83
N THR A 338 0.60 -15.45 22.45
CA THR A 338 -0.72 -15.97 22.83
C THR A 338 -1.63 -16.19 21.64
N GLU A 339 -2.70 -16.95 21.86
CA GLU A 339 -3.72 -17.24 20.86
C GLU A 339 -4.48 -15.98 20.40
N PHE A 340 -4.69 -15.06 21.33
CA PHE A 340 -5.28 -13.75 21.10
C PHE A 340 -4.22 -12.63 21.21
N PRO A 341 -4.49 -11.41 20.70
CA PRO A 341 -3.56 -10.28 20.81
C PRO A 341 -3.29 -9.81 22.27
N TRP A 342 -4.04 -10.29 23.22
CA TRP A 342 -3.91 -10.00 24.67
C TRP A 342 -3.40 -11.20 25.45
N ASN A 343 -3.00 -10.98 26.73
CA ASN A 343 -2.40 -12.01 27.59
C ASN A 343 -3.43 -12.90 28.33
N ASP A 344 -4.72 -12.64 28.17
CA ASP A 344 -5.77 -13.45 28.79
C ASP A 344 -6.14 -14.62 27.82
N PRO A 345 -6.36 -15.82 28.31
CA PRO A 345 -6.78 -16.95 27.47
C PRO A 345 -8.22 -16.81 26.94
N GLY A 346 -9.05 -15.97 27.57
CA GLY A 346 -10.42 -15.72 27.17
C GLY A 346 -10.61 -14.44 26.37
N VAL A 347 -11.83 -14.19 25.90
CA VAL A 347 -12.21 -12.99 25.12
C VAL A 347 -12.80 -11.88 25.99
N ALA A 348 -12.95 -12.14 27.29
CA ALA A 348 -13.48 -11.17 28.26
C ALA A 348 -12.74 -11.26 29.58
N SER A 349 -12.65 -10.12 30.28
CA SER A 349 -12.10 -10.03 31.63
C SER A 349 -12.98 -10.76 32.66
N GLY A 350 -12.43 -11.04 33.83
CA GLY A 350 -13.19 -11.62 34.95
C GLY A 350 -14.42 -10.80 35.38
N ASN A 351 -14.49 -9.52 35.00
CA ASN A 351 -15.63 -8.63 35.20
C ASN A 351 -16.65 -8.64 34.05
N GLY A 352 -16.45 -9.49 33.03
CA GLY A 352 -17.33 -9.61 31.86
C GLY A 352 -17.16 -8.57 30.78
N CYS A 353 -16.11 -7.71 30.86
CA CYS A 353 -15.80 -6.75 29.78
C CYS A 353 -15.05 -7.47 28.64
N PHE A 354 -15.55 -7.40 27.43
CA PHE A 354 -14.90 -7.97 26.26
C PHE A 354 -13.65 -7.19 25.85
N PHE A 355 -12.70 -7.88 25.23
CA PHE A 355 -11.42 -7.30 24.77
C PHE A 355 -11.42 -6.89 23.31
N ALA A 356 -12.47 -7.22 22.56
CA ALA A 356 -12.61 -6.93 21.14
C ALA A 356 -14.09 -6.77 20.76
N ASN A 357 -14.33 -6.17 19.58
CA ASN A 357 -15.63 -6.11 18.94
C ASN A 357 -15.82 -7.35 18.04
N PHE A 358 -16.68 -8.26 18.44
CA PHE A 358 -16.97 -9.51 17.72
C PHE A 358 -18.39 -10.00 18.08
N LYS A 359 -18.82 -11.14 17.58
CA LYS A 359 -20.11 -11.74 17.89
C LYS A 359 -19.99 -12.75 19.04
N PRO A 360 -20.18 -12.37 20.31
CA PRO A 360 -19.94 -13.23 21.45
C PRO A 360 -20.89 -14.43 21.55
N ASP A 361 -22.13 -14.26 21.14
CA ASP A 361 -23.18 -15.26 21.24
C ASP A 361 -23.98 -15.43 19.94
N ARG A 362 -24.61 -16.57 19.80
CA ARG A 362 -25.47 -16.87 18.65
C ARG A 362 -26.67 -15.89 18.61
N GLY A 363 -26.67 -15.02 17.57
CA GLY A 363 -27.74 -14.03 17.35
C GLY A 363 -27.66 -12.78 18.22
N ASN A 364 -26.70 -12.68 19.15
CA ASN A 364 -26.53 -11.50 20.00
C ASN A 364 -25.23 -10.78 19.64
N TYR A 365 -25.32 -9.86 18.65
CA TYR A 365 -24.21 -9.02 18.23
C TYR A 365 -23.86 -7.93 19.23
N THR A 366 -24.84 -7.47 20.04
CA THR A 366 -24.67 -6.31 20.92
C THR A 366 -24.11 -6.63 22.28
N LYS A 367 -23.78 -7.88 22.57
CA LYS A 367 -23.31 -8.29 23.90
C LYS A 367 -21.98 -7.66 24.29
N ASP A 368 -21.12 -7.35 23.32
CA ASP A 368 -19.87 -6.63 23.51
C ASP A 368 -20.01 -5.09 23.52
N GLY A 369 -21.24 -4.59 23.31
CA GLY A 369 -21.59 -3.17 23.29
C GLY A 369 -21.72 -2.57 21.89
N ASN A 370 -21.43 -3.32 20.82
CA ASN A 370 -21.50 -2.84 19.44
C ASN A 370 -22.42 -3.73 18.60
N LEU A 371 -23.14 -3.15 17.64
CA LEU A 371 -24.00 -3.91 16.72
C LEU A 371 -23.27 -4.23 15.40
N ILE A 372 -22.41 -3.32 14.98
CA ILE A 372 -21.58 -3.39 13.78
C ILE A 372 -20.13 -3.05 14.17
N THR A 373 -19.33 -2.52 13.25
CA THR A 373 -18.00 -1.98 13.55
C THR A 373 -18.04 -0.97 14.71
N SER A 374 -16.94 -0.85 15.43
CA SER A 374 -16.72 0.19 16.45
C SER A 374 -15.73 1.24 15.96
N LYS A 375 -15.61 2.35 16.69
CA LYS A 375 -14.47 3.25 16.48
C LYS A 375 -13.16 2.50 16.69
N VAL A 376 -12.15 2.81 15.89
CA VAL A 376 -10.84 2.20 16.05
C VAL A 376 -10.21 2.58 17.39
N GLY A 377 -9.43 1.68 17.99
CA GLY A 377 -8.65 1.95 19.19
C GLY A 377 -9.45 2.10 20.48
N ILE A 378 -10.71 1.63 20.54
CA ILE A 378 -11.51 1.70 21.79
C ILE A 378 -11.15 0.59 22.77
N TYR A 379 -10.57 -0.50 22.30
CA TYR A 379 -10.07 -1.60 23.13
C TYR A 379 -8.58 -1.40 23.44
N SER A 380 -8.04 -2.21 24.35
CA SER A 380 -6.63 -2.10 24.73
C SER A 380 -5.69 -2.58 23.63
N ALA A 381 -4.60 -1.86 23.43
CA ALA A 381 -3.56 -2.27 22.50
C ALA A 381 -2.86 -3.56 22.97
N ASN A 382 -2.35 -4.36 22.03
CA ASN A 382 -1.49 -5.48 22.33
C ASN A 382 -0.07 -5.03 22.79
N THR A 383 0.82 -5.99 23.09
CA THR A 383 2.18 -5.69 23.59
C THR A 383 3.07 -4.95 22.59
N ASN A 384 2.68 -4.89 21.32
CA ASN A 384 3.34 -4.11 20.27
C ASN A 384 2.75 -2.71 20.09
N GLY A 385 1.70 -2.35 20.86
CA GLY A 385 1.00 -1.07 20.70
C GLY A 385 0.00 -1.02 19.57
N LEU A 386 -0.48 -2.18 19.09
CA LEU A 386 -1.46 -2.31 18.01
C LEU A 386 -2.85 -2.54 18.58
N TYR A 387 -3.83 -1.82 18.06
CA TYR A 387 -5.24 -1.91 18.40
C TYR A 387 -6.00 -2.78 17.40
N ASP A 388 -7.11 -3.34 17.81
CA ASP A 388 -8.11 -4.01 16.98
C ASP A 388 -7.52 -5.16 16.11
N MET A 389 -6.45 -5.83 16.61
CA MET A 389 -5.86 -7.00 15.95
C MET A 389 -6.72 -8.27 16.07
N ALA A 390 -7.88 -8.18 16.70
CA ALA A 390 -8.90 -9.22 16.78
C ALA A 390 -10.27 -8.55 16.78
N GLY A 391 -11.18 -9.00 15.91
CA GLY A 391 -12.51 -8.43 15.77
C GLY A 391 -12.51 -7.08 15.03
N ASN A 392 -13.53 -6.28 15.23
CA ASN A 392 -13.85 -5.05 14.53
C ASN A 392 -13.98 -5.30 13.01
N VAL A 393 -12.93 -5.17 12.20
CA VAL A 393 -12.96 -5.62 10.81
C VAL A 393 -11.84 -6.62 10.55
N ALA A 394 -12.12 -7.62 9.73
CA ALA A 394 -11.10 -8.50 9.21
C ALA A 394 -10.21 -7.72 8.22
N GLU A 395 -8.94 -8.06 8.10
CA GLU A 395 -7.98 -7.22 7.39
C GLU A 395 -7.37 -7.91 6.19
N TRP A 396 -7.33 -7.19 5.06
CA TRP A 396 -6.62 -7.62 3.88
C TRP A 396 -5.12 -7.75 4.13
N THR A 397 -4.53 -8.85 3.66
CA THR A 397 -3.08 -9.01 3.56
C THR A 397 -2.63 -9.05 2.10
N SER A 398 -1.34 -8.86 1.83
CA SER A 398 -0.79 -8.97 0.48
C SER A 398 -0.71 -10.44 -0.01
N THR A 399 -0.76 -11.40 0.91
CA THR A 399 -0.53 -12.83 0.65
C THR A 399 -1.71 -13.47 -0.07
N VAL A 400 -1.42 -14.28 -1.08
CA VAL A 400 -2.41 -15.17 -1.73
C VAL A 400 -2.78 -16.29 -0.77
N TYR A 401 -4.08 -16.52 -0.63
CA TYR A 401 -4.56 -17.62 0.18
C TYR A 401 -4.41 -18.95 -0.55
N THR A 402 -3.78 -19.91 0.10
CA THR A 402 -3.71 -21.32 -0.32
C THR A 402 -4.00 -22.23 0.85
N ASP A 403 -4.54 -23.42 0.57
CA ASP A 403 -4.80 -24.43 1.59
C ASP A 403 -3.48 -24.99 2.18
N ALA A 404 -2.40 -24.96 1.39
CA ALA A 404 -1.05 -25.31 1.85
C ALA A 404 -0.50 -24.28 2.85
N GLY A 405 -1.09 -23.11 2.92
CA GLY A 405 -0.70 -22.06 3.86
C GLY A 405 0.78 -21.71 3.79
N VAL A 406 1.40 -21.64 4.97
CA VAL A 406 2.82 -21.26 5.12
C VAL A 406 3.81 -22.31 4.58
N ASP A 407 3.39 -23.56 4.36
CA ASP A 407 4.26 -24.60 3.80
C ASP A 407 4.74 -24.27 2.39
N ALA A 408 3.93 -23.52 1.64
CA ALA A 408 4.27 -23.06 0.29
C ALA A 408 5.25 -21.89 0.27
N MET A 409 5.58 -21.30 1.41
CA MET A 409 6.39 -20.10 1.55
C MET A 409 7.79 -20.40 2.07
N ASN A 410 8.73 -19.46 1.90
CA ASN A 410 10.04 -19.50 2.53
C ASN A 410 9.89 -19.30 4.06
N ASP A 411 10.89 -19.68 4.84
CA ASP A 411 10.97 -19.45 6.28
C ASP A 411 11.50 -18.03 6.63
N LEU A 412 12.16 -17.39 5.70
CA LEU A 412 12.63 -16.00 5.83
C LEU A 412 11.70 -15.04 5.11
N ASN A 413 11.06 -14.12 5.86
CA ASN A 413 10.12 -13.11 5.36
C ASN A 413 9.06 -13.74 4.44
N PRO A 414 8.24 -14.69 4.94
CA PRO A 414 7.31 -15.46 4.13
C PRO A 414 6.37 -14.56 3.35
N GLN A 415 6.32 -14.75 2.04
CA GLN A 415 5.38 -14.08 1.17
C GLN A 415 5.04 -14.99 0.01
N LEU A 416 3.76 -15.10 -0.29
CA LEU A 416 3.26 -15.65 -1.53
C LEU A 416 2.48 -14.54 -2.22
N ASP A 417 3.16 -13.87 -3.16
CA ASP A 417 2.58 -12.77 -3.90
C ASP A 417 2.20 -13.21 -5.31
N TYR A 418 0.94 -13.02 -5.65
CA TYR A 418 0.42 -13.21 -6.98
C TYR A 418 -0.73 -12.23 -7.20
N LYS A 419 -0.62 -11.40 -8.21
CA LYS A 419 -1.68 -10.50 -8.62
C LYS A 419 -2.44 -11.15 -9.76
N ALA A 420 -3.60 -11.70 -9.44
CA ALA A 420 -4.39 -12.43 -10.41
C ALA A 420 -4.96 -11.50 -11.47
N ALA A 421 -4.84 -11.90 -12.74
CA ALA A 421 -5.49 -11.27 -13.87
C ALA A 421 -7.00 -11.56 -13.89
N LYS A 422 -7.74 -10.84 -14.73
CA LYS A 422 -9.20 -11.03 -14.86
C LYS A 422 -9.55 -12.44 -15.33
N GLU A 423 -8.74 -12.99 -16.21
CA GLU A 423 -8.91 -14.28 -16.88
C GLU A 423 -8.47 -15.46 -16.00
N ASP A 424 -7.69 -15.17 -14.93
CA ASP A 424 -7.20 -16.22 -14.04
C ASP A 424 -8.32 -16.99 -13.34
N PRO A 425 -8.09 -18.26 -13.04
CA PRO A 425 -9.03 -19.06 -12.24
C PRO A 425 -9.30 -18.41 -10.87
N TYR A 426 -10.54 -18.51 -10.40
CA TYR A 426 -10.96 -17.91 -9.12
C TYR A 426 -10.08 -18.29 -7.93
N ARG A 427 -9.54 -19.51 -7.89
CA ARG A 427 -8.62 -19.96 -6.82
C ARG A 427 -7.39 -19.07 -6.67
N LEU A 428 -6.90 -18.46 -7.76
CA LEU A 428 -5.74 -17.57 -7.73
C LEU A 428 -6.09 -16.14 -7.30
N LYS A 429 -7.40 -15.79 -7.31
CA LYS A 429 -7.91 -14.47 -6.90
C LYS A 429 -8.16 -14.34 -5.41
N LYS A 430 -7.97 -15.42 -4.64
CA LYS A 430 -8.14 -15.41 -3.19
C LYS A 430 -6.97 -14.71 -2.51
N LYS A 431 -7.28 -13.76 -1.65
CA LYS A 431 -6.31 -13.09 -0.77
C LYS A 431 -6.56 -13.47 0.67
N SER A 432 -5.49 -13.65 1.42
CA SER A 432 -5.60 -13.98 2.84
C SER A 432 -6.13 -12.78 3.64
N VAL A 433 -7.09 -13.05 4.52
CA VAL A 433 -7.74 -12.08 5.40
C VAL A 433 -7.57 -12.56 6.83
N ARG A 434 -7.27 -11.66 7.75
CA ARG A 434 -6.87 -11.98 9.12
C ARG A 434 -7.70 -11.20 10.15
N GLY A 435 -7.67 -11.65 11.41
CA GLY A 435 -8.23 -10.93 12.56
C GLY A 435 -9.68 -11.24 12.90
N GLY A 436 -10.48 -11.74 11.95
CA GLY A 436 -11.93 -11.84 12.11
C GLY A 436 -12.60 -10.48 12.27
N SER A 437 -13.91 -10.43 12.44
CA SER A 437 -14.65 -9.18 12.42
C SER A 437 -15.81 -9.16 13.42
N TRP A 438 -16.49 -8.01 13.53
CA TRP A 438 -17.68 -7.79 14.36
C TRP A 438 -18.80 -8.84 14.18
N LYS A 439 -18.86 -9.51 13.04
CA LYS A 439 -19.86 -10.55 12.77
C LYS A 439 -19.42 -11.96 13.13
N ASP A 440 -18.14 -12.16 13.43
CA ASP A 440 -17.53 -13.47 13.59
C ASP A 440 -17.49 -13.90 15.07
N PRO A 441 -17.68 -15.20 15.39
CA PRO A 441 -17.55 -15.71 16.74
C PRO A 441 -16.09 -15.80 17.20
N GLU A 442 -15.89 -16.04 18.49
CA GLU A 442 -14.59 -16.12 19.17
C GLU A 442 -13.52 -16.91 18.41
N SER A 443 -13.87 -18.09 17.89
CA SER A 443 -12.92 -18.96 17.18
C SER A 443 -12.28 -18.32 15.96
N PHE A 444 -12.95 -17.33 15.35
CA PHE A 444 -12.51 -16.66 14.12
C PHE A 444 -11.68 -15.39 14.38
N ILE A 445 -11.66 -14.88 15.62
CA ILE A 445 -10.86 -13.71 15.98
C ILE A 445 -9.51 -14.06 16.60
N ARG A 446 -9.11 -15.35 16.59
CA ARG A 446 -7.77 -15.81 17.03
C ARG A 446 -6.69 -15.28 16.09
N SER A 447 -5.52 -14.94 16.64
CA SER A 447 -4.40 -14.40 15.85
C SER A 447 -3.94 -15.34 14.73
N ALA A 448 -4.03 -16.67 14.93
CA ALA A 448 -3.65 -17.66 13.92
C ALA A 448 -4.76 -18.01 12.93
N TRP A 449 -6.00 -17.54 13.16
CA TRP A 449 -7.10 -17.87 12.28
C TRP A 449 -6.90 -17.27 10.90
N ARG A 450 -7.11 -18.08 9.85
CA ARG A 450 -6.94 -17.72 8.44
C ARG A 450 -8.27 -17.81 7.73
N THR A 451 -8.60 -16.80 6.99
CA THR A 451 -9.71 -16.80 6.04
C THR A 451 -9.29 -16.12 4.74
N TRP A 452 -10.20 -16.04 3.79
CA TRP A 452 -9.91 -15.44 2.49
C TRP A 452 -11.15 -14.77 1.91
N GLU A 453 -10.90 -13.84 1.00
CA GLU A 453 -11.90 -13.28 0.10
C GLU A 453 -11.26 -13.04 -1.27
N TYR A 454 -12.08 -12.90 -2.30
CA TYR A 454 -11.60 -12.58 -3.64
C TYR A 454 -11.09 -11.14 -3.70
N GLN A 455 -9.96 -10.93 -4.40
CA GLN A 455 -9.27 -9.64 -4.45
C GLN A 455 -10.13 -8.46 -4.94
N ASN A 456 -11.17 -8.73 -5.70
CA ASN A 456 -12.10 -7.74 -6.26
C ASN A 456 -13.45 -7.68 -5.53
N GLN A 457 -13.62 -8.41 -4.44
CA GLN A 457 -14.88 -8.48 -3.71
C GLN A 457 -14.82 -7.66 -2.41
N PRO A 458 -15.43 -6.48 -2.35
CA PRO A 458 -15.54 -5.70 -1.12
C PRO A 458 -16.58 -6.30 -0.17
N ARG A 459 -16.37 -6.16 1.14
CA ARG A 459 -17.26 -6.66 2.18
C ARG A 459 -17.51 -5.60 3.26
N ALA A 460 -18.67 -5.65 3.92
CA ALA A 460 -19.04 -4.78 5.03
C ALA A 460 -18.30 -5.10 6.35
N TYR A 461 -17.46 -6.11 6.34
CA TYR A 461 -16.72 -6.60 7.50
C TYR A 461 -15.22 -6.82 7.21
N ILE A 462 -14.73 -6.33 6.06
CA ILE A 462 -13.31 -6.37 5.70
C ILE A 462 -12.82 -4.94 5.48
N GLY A 463 -11.77 -4.59 6.21
CA GLY A 463 -10.97 -3.38 6.09
C GLY A 463 -9.49 -3.71 5.85
N PHE A 464 -8.59 -2.82 6.25
CA PHE A 464 -7.15 -3.04 6.13
C PHE A 464 -6.34 -2.08 7.00
N ARG A 465 -5.08 -2.41 7.22
CA ARG A 465 -4.04 -1.49 7.72
C ARG A 465 -2.80 -1.55 6.83
N CYS A 466 -1.98 -0.50 6.86
CA CYS A 466 -0.77 -0.45 6.08
C CYS A 466 0.46 -0.83 6.91
N VAL A 467 1.47 -1.32 6.21
CA VAL A 467 2.82 -1.49 6.74
C VAL A 467 3.84 -0.80 5.86
N ARG A 468 5.04 -0.56 6.41
CA ARG A 468 6.20 -0.06 5.69
C ARG A 468 7.45 -0.74 6.22
N SER A 469 8.22 -1.39 5.36
CA SER A 469 9.46 -2.04 5.75
C SER A 469 10.46 -1.02 6.30
N LEU A 470 11.27 -1.40 7.29
CA LEU A 470 12.31 -0.53 7.85
C LEU A 470 13.40 -0.27 6.79
N ALA A 471 13.77 0.98 6.61
CA ALA A 471 14.89 1.36 5.74
C ALA A 471 16.25 1.06 6.37
N SER A 472 16.32 0.89 7.69
CA SER A 472 17.55 0.67 8.42
C SER A 472 17.31 -0.16 9.68
N THR A 473 18.26 -1.04 9.96
CA THR A 473 18.25 -1.89 11.16
C THR A 473 18.70 -1.15 12.44
N SER A 474 19.24 0.07 12.33
CA SER A 474 19.69 0.83 13.48
C SER A 474 18.50 1.34 14.28
N SER A 475 18.36 0.82 15.50
CA SER A 475 17.42 1.41 16.47
C SER A 475 17.79 2.87 16.71
N ALA A 476 16.87 3.79 16.50
CA ALA A 476 16.99 5.10 17.11
C ALA A 476 17.02 4.89 18.64
N LYS A 477 18.19 5.07 19.27
CA LYS A 477 18.26 5.09 20.74
C LYS A 477 17.30 6.17 21.19
N SER A 478 16.23 5.78 21.85
CA SER A 478 15.30 6.73 22.45
C SER A 478 16.14 7.67 23.33
N LYS A 479 16.10 8.97 23.03
CA LYS A 479 16.67 9.97 23.92
C LYS A 479 15.85 9.89 25.19
N LYS A 480 16.37 9.18 26.21
CA LYS A 480 15.85 9.29 27.56
C LYS A 480 15.82 10.77 27.89
N ALA A 481 14.63 11.33 28.07
CA ALA A 481 14.44 12.67 28.55
C ALA A 481 15.19 12.74 29.89
N LYS A 482 16.26 13.53 29.95
CA LYS A 482 16.88 13.90 31.22
C LYS A 482 15.83 14.69 32.00
N LYS A 483 15.20 14.05 32.96
CA LYS A 483 14.50 14.77 34.04
C LYS A 483 15.53 15.69 34.70
N LYS A 484 15.33 17.01 34.56
CA LYS A 484 15.82 18.00 35.50
C LYS A 484 14.80 18.19 36.59
#